data_d73b6af7f58ba5b3bfe3ceff62209a49
#
_entry.id   d73b6af7f58ba5b3bfe3ceff62209a49
#
_cell.length_a   1.000
_cell.length_b   1.000
_cell.length_c   1.000
_cell.angle_alpha   90.00
_cell.angle_beta   90.00
_cell.angle_gamma   90.00
#
_symmetry.space_group_name_H-M   'P 1'
#
loop_
_entity.id
_entity.type
_entity.pdbx_description
1 polymer ?
#
loop_
_entity_poly.entity_id
_entity_poly.type
_entity_poly.pdbx_seq_one_letter_code
_entity_poly.pdbx_strand_id
1 'polypeptide(L)'
;EYFIQKYNQTNNDLGEYFTPRHIVRFLNDIIKPTFGDKIYDPFCGTGGMLIIAFERIYQTLEESGLLDDTNLLALREKTIWGGEVSETAKIAKMNMILSGDGHSNIIQHDSFSNPVEGKYNVVISNIPFNMDVSEEQAQLYFPIIKKGNAVSILHILKALKRESVKSRAAIIVPDAVLNDSSMSTLRELIVKNGQLRGIVSLPSKVFMPYTEAKTSILIFGSECAAKTEDVFIFKVKNDGYTLTTRRRPLPGINDLDEFIALHEE
;
A
#
# COMPACT_ATOMS: atom_id res chain seq x y z
N GLU A 1 1.56 16.67 -11.75
CA GLU A 1 2.95 16.33 -11.33
C GLU A 1 3.78 17.56 -10.94
N TYR A 2 3.78 18.64 -11.73
CA TYR A 2 4.60 19.85 -11.46
C TYR A 2 4.27 20.51 -10.10
N PHE A 3 3.01 20.63 -9.74
CA PHE A 3 2.59 21.21 -8.44
C PHE A 3 2.98 20.32 -7.26
N ILE A 4 2.90 18.99 -7.43
CA ILE A 4 3.29 18.02 -6.42
C ILE A 4 4.81 18.05 -6.19
N GLN A 5 5.62 18.11 -7.26
CA GLN A 5 7.08 18.23 -7.15
C GLN A 5 7.51 19.52 -6.47
N LYS A 6 6.83 20.63 -6.75
CA LYS A 6 7.17 21.94 -6.15
C LYS A 6 6.78 22.03 -4.67
N TYR A 7 5.65 21.44 -4.28
CA TYR A 7 5.19 21.40 -2.89
C TYR A 7 6.16 20.59 -2.01
N ASN A 8 6.73 19.50 -2.54
CA ASN A 8 7.66 18.64 -1.82
C ASN A 8 9.05 19.26 -1.61
N GLN A 9 9.47 20.16 -2.47
CA GLN A 9 10.76 20.88 -2.27
C GLN A 9 10.70 21.83 -1.06
N THR A 10 9.50 22.20 -0.61
CA THR A 10 9.29 23.14 0.50
C THR A 10 8.97 22.47 1.84
N ASN A 11 8.58 21.19 1.87
CA ASN A 11 8.14 20.48 3.07
C ASN A 11 8.93 19.19 3.38
N ASN A 12 10.26 19.25 3.27
CA ASN A 12 11.14 18.11 3.60
C ASN A 12 11.11 17.70 5.09
N ASP A 13 10.39 18.40 5.94
CA ASP A 13 10.40 18.17 7.40
C ASP A 13 9.43 17.07 7.86
N LEU A 14 8.55 16.57 7.01
CA LEU A 14 7.52 15.59 7.40
C LEU A 14 7.83 14.12 7.03
N GLY A 15 8.98 13.82 6.41
CA GLY A 15 9.35 12.44 6.06
C GLY A 15 8.39 11.78 5.06
N GLU A 16 7.63 12.55 4.31
CA GLU A 16 6.70 12.04 3.29
C GLU A 16 7.48 11.60 2.06
N TYR A 17 7.59 10.30 1.87
CA TYR A 17 8.22 9.71 0.69
C TYR A 17 7.20 9.42 -0.39
N PHE A 18 7.42 10.00 -1.59
CA PHE A 18 6.61 9.60 -2.73
C PHE A 18 6.96 8.20 -3.18
N THR A 19 5.97 7.36 -3.27
CA THR A 19 6.13 6.04 -3.87
C THR A 19 6.28 6.20 -5.39
N PRO A 20 7.36 5.69 -6.00
CA PRO A 20 7.55 5.76 -7.45
C PRO A 20 6.38 5.13 -8.21
N ARG A 21 5.92 5.78 -9.27
CA ARG A 21 4.72 5.37 -10.01
C ARG A 21 4.76 3.95 -10.55
N HIS A 22 5.91 3.47 -10.99
CA HIS A 22 6.06 2.08 -11.45
C HIS A 22 5.87 1.08 -10.30
N ILE A 23 6.30 1.40 -9.08
CA ILE A 23 6.06 0.57 -7.88
C ILE A 23 4.57 0.62 -7.50
N VAL A 24 3.92 1.79 -7.57
CA VAL A 24 2.46 1.89 -7.33
C VAL A 24 1.67 1.02 -8.31
N ARG A 25 2.03 1.05 -9.61
CA ARG A 25 1.42 0.19 -10.63
C ARG A 25 1.65 -1.28 -10.32
N PHE A 26 2.89 -1.64 -10.00
CA PHE A 26 3.25 -3.01 -9.64
C PHE A 26 2.45 -3.56 -8.45
N LEU A 27 2.25 -2.77 -7.38
CA LEU A 27 1.39 -3.18 -6.27
C LEU A 27 -0.06 -3.41 -6.72
N ASN A 28 -0.59 -2.53 -7.56
CA ASN A 28 -1.94 -2.69 -8.13
C ASN A 28 -2.03 -3.92 -9.05
N ASP A 29 -0.97 -4.25 -9.79
CA ASP A 29 -0.90 -5.43 -10.65
C ASP A 29 -0.87 -6.74 -9.84
N ILE A 30 -0.18 -6.75 -8.69
CA ILE A 30 -0.18 -7.88 -7.76
C ILE A 30 -1.56 -8.07 -7.14
N ILE A 31 -2.13 -6.97 -6.58
CA ILE A 31 -3.33 -7.06 -5.76
C ILE A 31 -4.60 -7.19 -6.59
N LYS A 32 -4.57 -6.74 -7.86
CA LYS A 32 -5.67 -6.79 -8.83
C LYS A 32 -7.00 -6.34 -8.21
N PRO A 33 -7.12 -5.06 -7.83
CA PRO A 33 -8.37 -4.55 -7.29
C PRO A 33 -9.48 -4.62 -8.35
N THR A 34 -10.68 -5.02 -7.95
CA THR A 34 -11.82 -5.22 -8.83
C THR A 34 -13.04 -4.42 -8.38
N PHE A 35 -13.98 -4.19 -9.28
CA PHE A 35 -15.25 -3.55 -8.92
C PHE A 35 -16.00 -4.36 -7.85
N GLY A 36 -16.48 -3.68 -6.82
CA GLY A 36 -17.10 -4.29 -5.63
C GLY A 36 -16.14 -4.53 -4.48
N ASP A 37 -14.83 -4.41 -4.67
CA ASP A 37 -13.87 -4.35 -3.56
C ASP A 37 -14.01 -3.04 -2.80
N LYS A 38 -13.78 -3.10 -1.49
CA LYS A 38 -13.54 -1.92 -0.65
C LYS A 38 -12.04 -1.80 -0.42
N ILE A 39 -11.44 -0.79 -1.02
CA ILE A 39 -9.99 -0.56 -1.06
C ILE A 39 -9.62 0.51 -0.05
N TYR A 40 -8.55 0.27 0.70
CA TYR A 40 -8.12 1.17 1.76
C TYR A 40 -6.59 1.38 1.74
N ASP A 41 -6.20 2.63 1.96
CA ASP A 41 -4.84 3.00 2.30
C ASP A 41 -4.86 3.85 3.58
N PRO A 42 -4.41 3.30 4.73
CA PRO A 42 -4.40 4.03 6.01
C PRO A 42 -3.37 5.15 6.10
N PHE A 43 -2.43 5.21 5.14
CA PHE A 43 -1.31 6.16 5.10
C PHE A 43 -1.17 6.71 3.68
N CYS A 44 -2.29 7.22 3.12
CA CYS A 44 -2.44 7.43 1.69
C CYS A 44 -1.57 8.56 1.10
N GLY A 45 -0.98 9.41 1.93
CA GLY A 45 -0.18 10.55 1.46
C GLY A 45 -1.00 11.38 0.46
N THR A 46 -0.48 11.54 -0.76
CA THR A 46 -1.17 12.26 -1.85
C THR A 46 -2.20 11.42 -2.62
N GLY A 47 -2.50 10.20 -2.18
CA GLY A 47 -3.50 9.32 -2.79
C GLY A 47 -3.01 8.49 -3.98
N GLY A 48 -1.69 8.44 -4.23
CA GLY A 48 -1.14 7.81 -5.43
C GLY A 48 -1.54 6.33 -5.63
N MET A 49 -1.57 5.53 -4.56
CA MET A 49 -2.01 4.12 -4.60
C MET A 49 -3.48 4.01 -4.99
N LEU A 50 -4.31 4.83 -4.36
CA LEU A 50 -5.77 4.82 -4.51
C LEU A 50 -6.21 5.30 -5.89
N ILE A 51 -5.50 6.30 -6.46
CA ILE A 51 -5.76 6.81 -7.80
C ILE A 51 -5.57 5.71 -8.85
N ILE A 52 -4.45 4.99 -8.81
CA ILE A 52 -4.18 3.90 -9.76
C ILE A 52 -5.21 2.77 -9.61
N ALA A 53 -5.63 2.45 -8.36
CA ALA A 53 -6.69 1.48 -8.13
C ALA A 53 -8.02 1.92 -8.74
N PHE A 54 -8.40 3.19 -8.56
CA PHE A 54 -9.61 3.76 -9.15
C PHE A 54 -9.56 3.74 -10.68
N GLU A 55 -8.49 4.26 -11.28
CA GLU A 55 -8.29 4.32 -12.74
C GLU A 55 -8.38 2.92 -13.37
N ARG A 56 -7.78 1.91 -12.73
CA ARG A 56 -7.82 0.52 -13.20
C ARG A 56 -9.23 -0.05 -13.22
N ILE A 57 -9.99 0.13 -12.13
CA ILE A 57 -11.37 -0.36 -12.04
C ILE A 57 -12.26 0.38 -13.04
N TYR A 58 -12.09 1.70 -13.15
CA TYR A 58 -12.80 2.52 -14.12
C TYR A 58 -12.59 2.01 -15.54
N GLN A 59 -11.33 1.82 -15.93
CA GLN A 59 -10.98 1.32 -17.26
C GLN A 59 -11.55 -0.08 -17.49
N THR A 60 -11.50 -0.98 -16.51
CA THR A 60 -12.07 -2.33 -16.63
C THR A 60 -13.58 -2.29 -16.84
N LEU A 61 -14.31 -1.40 -16.16
CA LEU A 61 -15.74 -1.20 -16.36
C LEU A 61 -16.05 -0.64 -17.74
N GLU A 62 -15.26 0.31 -18.21
CA GLU A 62 -15.41 0.91 -19.54
C GLU A 62 -15.18 -0.12 -20.65
N GLU A 63 -14.08 -0.87 -20.60
CA GLU A 63 -13.74 -1.92 -21.57
C GLU A 63 -14.75 -3.07 -21.58
N SER A 64 -15.36 -3.36 -20.45
CA SER A 64 -16.41 -4.41 -20.32
C SER A 64 -17.80 -3.93 -20.71
N GLY A 65 -17.99 -2.64 -21.04
CA GLY A 65 -19.30 -2.05 -21.31
C GLY A 65 -20.23 -1.98 -20.10
N LEU A 66 -19.66 -2.06 -18.88
CA LEU A 66 -20.38 -2.01 -17.61
C LEU A 66 -20.33 -0.62 -16.95
N LEU A 67 -19.74 0.38 -17.59
CA LEU A 67 -19.65 1.73 -17.08
C LEU A 67 -20.97 2.48 -17.35
N ASP A 68 -21.92 2.35 -16.45
CA ASP A 68 -23.16 3.15 -16.39
C ASP A 68 -23.15 4.09 -15.19
N ASP A 69 -24.16 4.96 -15.09
CA ASP A 69 -24.28 5.93 -14.00
C ASP A 69 -24.31 5.26 -12.62
N THR A 70 -24.96 4.09 -12.51
CA THR A 70 -25.09 3.36 -11.24
C THR A 70 -23.74 2.78 -10.80
N ASN A 71 -23.02 2.14 -11.71
CA ASN A 71 -21.72 1.54 -11.42
C ASN A 71 -20.66 2.64 -11.19
N LEU A 72 -20.73 3.74 -11.94
CA LEU A 72 -19.85 4.88 -11.72
C LEU A 72 -20.09 5.51 -10.33
N LEU A 73 -21.34 5.67 -9.91
CA LEU A 73 -21.67 6.16 -8.58
C LEU A 73 -21.17 5.21 -7.49
N ALA A 74 -21.37 3.90 -7.67
CA ALA A 74 -20.88 2.89 -6.74
C ALA A 74 -19.36 2.87 -6.65
N LEU A 75 -18.65 3.01 -7.77
CA LEU A 75 -17.19 3.13 -7.82
C LEU A 75 -16.70 4.33 -7.02
N ARG A 76 -17.33 5.50 -7.19
CA ARG A 76 -16.98 6.75 -6.51
C ARG A 76 -17.25 6.72 -5.00
N GLU A 77 -18.40 6.21 -4.60
CA GLU A 77 -18.86 6.32 -3.21
C GLU A 77 -18.44 5.15 -2.33
N LYS A 78 -18.27 3.94 -2.91
CA LYS A 78 -18.20 2.69 -2.14
C LYS A 78 -16.92 1.88 -2.33
N THR A 79 -15.98 2.38 -3.13
CA THR A 79 -14.80 1.57 -3.50
C THR A 79 -13.52 2.04 -2.83
N ILE A 80 -13.25 3.35 -2.76
CA ILE A 80 -11.97 3.91 -2.34
C ILE A 80 -12.09 4.60 -0.97
N TRP A 81 -11.18 4.26 -0.05
CA TRP A 81 -11.03 4.91 1.26
C TRP A 81 -9.56 5.18 1.55
N GLY A 82 -9.27 6.30 2.21
CA GLY A 82 -7.93 6.65 2.63
C GLY A 82 -7.89 7.37 3.97
N GLY A 83 -6.83 7.12 4.72
CA GLY A 83 -6.46 7.87 5.93
C GLY A 83 -5.14 8.59 5.72
N GLU A 84 -5.04 9.82 6.20
CA GLU A 84 -3.79 10.59 6.19
C GLU A 84 -3.80 11.53 7.39
N VAL A 85 -2.72 11.55 8.17
CA VAL A 85 -2.65 12.36 9.40
C VAL A 85 -2.37 13.82 9.10
N SER A 86 -1.62 14.09 8.06
CA SER A 86 -1.14 15.43 7.69
C SER A 86 -2.14 16.21 6.82
N GLU A 87 -1.84 17.49 6.60
CA GLU A 87 -2.55 18.35 5.64
C GLU A 87 -2.50 17.81 4.20
N THR A 88 -1.62 16.86 3.90
CA THR A 88 -1.53 16.16 2.62
C THR A 88 -2.83 15.44 2.26
N ALA A 89 -3.69 15.12 3.24
CA ALA A 89 -5.05 14.64 3.01
C ALA A 89 -5.87 15.54 2.07
N LYS A 90 -5.66 16.87 2.13
CA LYS A 90 -6.33 17.82 1.22
C LYS A 90 -5.85 17.66 -0.22
N ILE A 91 -4.55 17.40 -0.40
CA ILE A 91 -3.95 17.13 -1.70
C ILE A 91 -4.48 15.79 -2.24
N ALA A 92 -4.55 14.76 -1.39
CA ALA A 92 -5.12 13.47 -1.78
C ALA A 92 -6.57 13.61 -2.27
N LYS A 93 -7.41 14.34 -1.52
CA LYS A 93 -8.79 14.62 -1.94
C LYS A 93 -8.84 15.30 -3.31
N MET A 94 -8.04 16.34 -3.50
CA MET A 94 -8.00 17.06 -4.78
C MET A 94 -7.54 16.16 -5.92
N ASN A 95 -6.52 15.35 -5.71
CA ASN A 95 -6.03 14.41 -6.70
C ASN A 95 -7.08 13.35 -7.07
N MET A 96 -7.80 12.79 -6.10
CA MET A 96 -8.90 11.86 -6.33
C MET A 96 -10.03 12.51 -7.16
N ILE A 97 -10.44 13.74 -6.83
CA ILE A 97 -11.45 14.49 -7.59
C ILE A 97 -10.99 14.70 -9.04
N LEU A 98 -9.73 15.10 -9.24
CA LEU A 98 -9.16 15.31 -10.58
C LEU A 98 -9.05 14.01 -11.40
N SER A 99 -8.91 12.86 -10.73
CA SER A 99 -8.91 11.54 -11.38
C SER A 99 -10.32 11.00 -11.67
N GLY A 100 -11.38 11.76 -11.33
CA GLY A 100 -12.75 11.41 -11.66
C GLY A 100 -13.53 10.69 -10.53
N ASP A 101 -12.91 10.46 -9.37
CA ASP A 101 -13.57 9.87 -8.20
C ASP A 101 -14.74 10.73 -7.69
N GLY A 102 -14.59 12.06 -7.74
CA GLY A 102 -15.67 13.03 -7.46
C GLY A 102 -16.13 13.10 -5.99
N HIS A 103 -16.06 11.98 -5.25
CA HIS A 103 -16.42 11.83 -3.85
C HIS A 103 -15.31 11.12 -3.11
N SER A 104 -14.41 11.88 -2.54
CA SER A 104 -13.28 11.26 -1.86
C SER A 104 -13.63 10.85 -0.42
N ASN A 105 -13.57 9.55 -0.13
CA ASN A 105 -13.59 9.02 1.24
C ASN A 105 -12.20 9.10 1.90
N ILE A 106 -11.42 10.13 1.57
CA ILE A 106 -10.16 10.43 2.25
C ILE A 106 -10.47 11.23 3.52
N ILE A 107 -9.98 10.75 4.65
CA ILE A 107 -10.20 11.38 5.96
C ILE A 107 -8.86 11.80 6.52
N GLN A 108 -8.78 13.07 6.96
CA GLN A 108 -7.62 13.52 7.72
C GLN A 108 -7.76 13.03 9.16
N HIS A 109 -7.02 11.99 9.52
CA HIS A 109 -6.97 11.45 10.86
C HIS A 109 -5.70 10.63 11.09
N ASP A 110 -5.36 10.43 12.34
CA ASP A 110 -4.32 9.50 12.74
C ASP A 110 -4.88 8.07 12.76
N SER A 111 -4.42 7.23 11.83
CA SER A 111 -4.83 5.84 11.71
C SER A 111 -4.41 4.98 12.91
N PHE A 112 -3.32 5.32 13.59
CA PHE A 112 -2.88 4.59 14.78
C PHE A 112 -3.85 4.74 15.95
N SER A 113 -4.44 5.92 16.11
CA SER A 113 -5.43 6.22 17.15
C SER A 113 -6.84 5.78 16.78
N ASN A 114 -7.09 5.44 15.51
CA ASN A 114 -8.41 5.09 14.98
C ASN A 114 -8.39 3.71 14.27
N PRO A 115 -8.24 2.61 15.02
CA PRO A 115 -8.21 1.28 14.44
C PRO A 115 -9.54 0.94 13.75
N VAL A 116 -9.42 0.34 12.57
CA VAL A 116 -10.54 -0.17 11.80
C VAL A 116 -10.48 -1.69 11.79
N GLU A 117 -11.62 -2.36 11.99
CA GLU A 117 -11.68 -3.82 12.04
C GLU A 117 -12.63 -4.38 11.00
N GLY A 118 -12.13 -5.34 10.19
CA GLY A 118 -12.92 -6.14 9.28
C GLY A 118 -13.72 -5.40 8.23
N LYS A 119 -13.28 -4.22 7.79
CA LYS A 119 -14.07 -3.33 6.93
C LYS A 119 -13.73 -3.43 5.45
N TYR A 120 -12.49 -3.74 5.10
CA TYR A 120 -11.96 -3.64 3.74
C TYR A 120 -11.59 -5.00 3.14
N ASN A 121 -11.76 -5.13 1.83
CA ASN A 121 -11.36 -6.32 1.09
C ASN A 121 -9.90 -6.21 0.61
N VAL A 122 -9.47 -5.00 0.30
CA VAL A 122 -8.14 -4.73 -0.23
C VAL A 122 -7.48 -3.62 0.57
N VAL A 123 -6.21 -3.84 0.94
CA VAL A 123 -5.37 -2.77 1.49
C VAL A 123 -4.10 -2.67 0.66
N ILE A 124 -3.82 -1.47 0.14
CA ILE A 124 -2.60 -1.16 -0.61
C ILE A 124 -1.97 0.06 0.06
N SER A 125 -0.75 -0.07 0.56
CA SER A 125 -0.14 1.04 1.29
C SER A 125 1.38 1.02 1.21
N ASN A 126 1.98 2.20 1.33
CA ASN A 126 3.36 2.38 1.73
C ASN A 126 3.35 2.85 3.18
N ILE A 127 3.72 1.99 4.13
CA ILE A 127 3.66 2.35 5.55
C ILE A 127 4.66 3.47 5.86
N PRO A 128 4.38 4.34 6.83
CA PRO A 128 5.35 5.34 7.28
C PRO A 128 6.54 4.65 7.95
N PHE A 129 7.78 5.09 7.58
CA PHE A 129 9.00 4.53 8.13
C PHE A 129 9.40 5.29 9.39
N ASN A 130 9.85 4.56 10.42
CA ASN A 130 10.41 5.11 11.66
C ASN A 130 9.47 6.06 12.43
N MET A 131 8.17 5.84 12.36
CA MET A 131 7.20 6.57 13.17
C MET A 131 7.27 6.12 14.63
N ASP A 132 7.21 7.10 15.52
CA ASP A 132 6.99 6.85 16.94
C ASP A 132 5.50 6.58 17.20
N VAL A 133 5.21 5.71 18.15
CA VAL A 133 3.86 5.32 18.55
C VAL A 133 3.73 5.46 20.06
N SER A 134 2.67 6.11 20.50
CA SER A 134 2.41 6.23 21.95
C SER A 134 2.03 4.87 22.57
N GLU A 135 2.12 4.78 23.89
CA GLU A 135 1.70 3.55 24.59
C GLU A 135 0.21 3.26 24.40
N GLU A 136 -0.63 4.31 24.41
CA GLU A 136 -2.06 4.21 24.17
C GLU A 136 -2.37 3.66 22.77
N GLN A 137 -1.68 4.17 21.76
CA GLN A 137 -1.81 3.68 20.39
C GLN A 137 -1.39 2.22 20.26
N ALA A 138 -0.24 1.84 20.84
CA ALA A 138 0.24 0.46 20.80
C ALA A 138 -0.73 -0.53 21.48
N GLN A 139 -1.38 -0.12 22.59
CA GLN A 139 -2.37 -0.93 23.31
C GLN A 139 -3.60 -1.28 22.45
N LEU A 140 -3.94 -0.45 21.46
CA LEU A 140 -5.07 -0.73 20.55
C LEU A 140 -4.82 -1.92 19.62
N TYR A 141 -3.56 -2.34 19.46
CA TYR A 141 -3.15 -3.40 18.54
C TYR A 141 -2.54 -4.60 19.26
N PHE A 142 -1.36 -4.43 19.82
CA PHE A 142 -0.65 -5.49 20.55
C PHE A 142 0.29 -4.87 21.58
N PRO A 143 -0.03 -4.93 22.88
CA PRO A 143 0.64 -4.14 23.93
C PRO A 143 2.15 -4.30 24.05
N ILE A 144 2.71 -5.42 23.58
CA ILE A 144 4.15 -5.70 23.64
C ILE A 144 4.90 -5.04 22.46
N ILE A 145 4.19 -4.66 21.40
CA ILE A 145 4.80 -4.12 20.17
C ILE A 145 4.63 -2.60 20.13
N LYS A 146 5.74 -1.88 20.37
CA LYS A 146 5.76 -0.40 20.43
C LYS A 146 6.44 0.26 19.24
N LYS A 147 6.69 -0.46 18.14
CA LYS A 147 7.33 0.08 16.93
C LYS A 147 6.28 0.49 15.91
N GLY A 148 6.37 1.70 15.38
CA GLY A 148 5.41 2.22 14.40
C GLY A 148 5.23 1.34 13.17
N ASN A 149 6.32 0.79 12.62
CA ASN A 149 6.24 -0.14 11.49
C ASN A 149 5.39 -1.38 11.82
N ALA A 150 5.51 -1.90 13.05
CA ALA A 150 4.74 -3.07 13.47
C ALA A 150 3.27 -2.71 13.71
N VAL A 151 3.00 -1.57 14.34
CA VAL A 151 1.63 -1.05 14.53
C VAL A 151 0.94 -0.80 13.18
N SER A 152 1.67 -0.24 12.18
CA SER A 152 1.15 -0.06 10.82
C SER A 152 0.70 -1.38 10.19
N ILE A 153 1.51 -2.43 10.30
CA ILE A 153 1.18 -3.75 9.75
C ILE A 153 -0.02 -4.34 10.47
N LEU A 154 -0.06 -4.27 11.81
CA LEU A 154 -1.18 -4.76 12.60
C LEU A 154 -2.48 -4.00 12.32
N HIS A 155 -2.42 -2.68 12.09
CA HIS A 155 -3.56 -1.88 11.66
C HIS A 155 -4.12 -2.40 10.33
N ILE A 156 -3.25 -2.62 9.35
CA ILE A 156 -3.63 -3.13 8.03
C ILE A 156 -4.28 -4.51 8.13
N LEU A 157 -3.67 -5.44 8.85
CA LEU A 157 -4.23 -6.78 9.03
C LEU A 157 -5.57 -6.75 9.78
N LYS A 158 -5.72 -5.88 10.77
CA LYS A 158 -6.98 -5.68 11.49
C LYS A 158 -8.08 -5.10 10.60
N ALA A 159 -7.72 -4.22 9.66
CA ALA A 159 -8.65 -3.58 8.73
C ALA A 159 -9.23 -4.53 7.68
N LEU A 160 -8.52 -5.64 7.36
CA LEU A 160 -8.98 -6.64 6.40
C LEU A 160 -10.20 -7.42 6.91
N LYS A 161 -11.14 -7.71 6.04
CA LYS A 161 -12.27 -8.59 6.32
C LYS A 161 -11.78 -10.02 6.56
N ARG A 162 -12.06 -10.57 7.74
CA ARG A 162 -11.62 -11.91 8.12
C ARG A 162 -12.37 -13.02 7.41
N GLU A 163 -13.66 -12.82 7.18
CA GLU A 163 -14.56 -13.84 6.62
C GLU A 163 -14.57 -13.91 5.08
N SER A 164 -13.82 -13.04 4.41
CA SER A 164 -13.76 -13.02 2.95
C SER A 164 -12.46 -13.64 2.44
N VAL A 165 -12.58 -14.73 1.67
CA VAL A 165 -11.43 -15.36 0.99
C VAL A 165 -10.73 -14.43 -0.01
N LYS A 166 -11.42 -13.37 -0.45
CA LYS A 166 -10.90 -12.36 -1.37
C LYS A 166 -10.11 -11.24 -0.68
N SER A 167 -10.07 -11.22 0.66
CA SER A 167 -9.36 -10.17 1.38
C SER A 167 -7.85 -10.32 1.21
N ARG A 168 -7.17 -9.25 0.86
CA ARG A 168 -5.76 -9.24 0.53
C ARG A 168 -5.13 -7.88 0.75
N ALA A 169 -3.82 -7.87 1.04
CA ALA A 169 -3.06 -6.64 1.14
C ALA A 169 -1.70 -6.77 0.45
N ALA A 170 -1.23 -5.67 -0.13
CA ALA A 170 0.16 -5.50 -0.57
C ALA A 170 0.70 -4.21 0.02
N ILE A 171 1.76 -4.30 0.79
CA ILE A 171 2.31 -3.18 1.53
C ILE A 171 3.82 -3.06 1.36
N ILE A 172 4.29 -1.82 1.22
CA ILE A 172 5.72 -1.53 1.21
C ILE A 172 6.17 -1.31 2.65
N VAL A 173 7.23 -2.00 3.04
CA VAL A 173 7.83 -1.92 4.37
C VAL A 173 9.35 -1.72 4.27
N PRO A 174 9.98 -1.05 5.23
CA PRO A 174 11.45 -1.05 5.32
C PRO A 174 11.95 -2.46 5.66
N ASP A 175 13.13 -2.84 5.13
CA ASP A 175 13.73 -4.16 5.38
C ASP A 175 14.00 -4.44 6.86
N ALA A 176 14.04 -3.42 7.71
CA ALA A 176 14.12 -3.58 9.16
C ALA A 176 12.98 -4.45 9.72
N VAL A 177 11.81 -4.46 9.11
CA VAL A 177 10.68 -5.35 9.49
C VAL A 177 11.09 -6.82 9.38
N LEU A 178 11.93 -7.16 8.39
CA LEU A 178 12.37 -8.52 8.14
C LEU A 178 13.63 -8.91 8.92
N ASN A 179 14.52 -7.93 9.22
CA ASN A 179 15.87 -8.20 9.72
C ASN A 179 16.09 -7.77 11.18
N ASP A 180 15.36 -6.78 11.70
CA ASP A 180 15.56 -6.27 13.06
C ASP A 180 15.03 -7.28 14.09
N SER A 181 15.82 -7.57 15.12
CA SER A 181 15.44 -8.45 16.22
C SER A 181 14.23 -7.91 17.00
N SER A 182 14.08 -6.60 17.12
CA SER A 182 12.92 -5.96 17.76
C SER A 182 11.59 -6.25 17.07
N MET A 183 11.60 -6.75 15.82
CA MET A 183 10.43 -7.14 15.04
C MET A 183 10.13 -8.66 15.12
N SER A 184 10.87 -9.45 15.91
CA SER A 184 10.68 -10.91 15.96
C SER A 184 9.27 -11.31 16.36
N THR A 185 8.69 -10.67 17.37
CA THR A 185 7.31 -10.94 17.83
C THR A 185 6.28 -10.66 16.72
N LEU A 186 6.45 -9.58 15.94
CA LEU A 186 5.58 -9.31 14.81
C LEU A 186 5.71 -10.42 13.75
N ARG A 187 6.95 -10.81 13.38
CA ARG A 187 7.18 -11.87 12.39
C ARG A 187 6.56 -13.19 12.82
N GLU A 188 6.72 -13.59 14.08
CA GLU A 188 6.05 -14.77 14.62
C GLU A 188 4.54 -14.70 14.48
N LEU A 189 3.95 -13.54 14.79
CA LEU A 189 2.50 -13.34 14.73
C LEU A 189 1.96 -13.50 13.28
N ILE A 190 2.59 -12.84 12.32
CA ILE A 190 2.12 -12.90 10.92
C ILE A 190 2.33 -14.28 10.27
N VAL A 191 3.40 -14.99 10.65
CA VAL A 191 3.66 -16.36 10.18
C VAL A 191 2.68 -17.35 10.81
N LYS A 192 2.48 -17.29 12.14
CA LYS A 192 1.52 -18.18 12.84
C LYS A 192 0.10 -18.04 12.34
N ASN A 193 -0.32 -16.82 11.99
CA ASN A 193 -1.65 -16.59 11.45
C ASN A 193 -1.79 -17.08 10.00
N GLY A 194 -0.69 -17.43 9.34
CA GLY A 194 -0.69 -17.95 7.97
C GLY A 194 -1.27 -16.99 6.94
N GLN A 195 -1.20 -15.68 7.20
CA GLN A 195 -1.71 -14.65 6.29
C GLN A 195 -0.65 -14.19 5.28
N LEU A 196 0.65 -14.30 5.61
CA LEU A 196 1.73 -13.92 4.71
C LEU A 196 1.78 -14.90 3.53
N ARG A 197 1.70 -14.38 2.31
CA ARG A 197 1.74 -15.15 1.06
C ARG A 197 3.04 -14.98 0.31
N GLY A 198 3.62 -13.78 0.35
CA GLY A 198 4.84 -13.50 -0.38
C GLY A 198 5.60 -12.29 0.11
N ILE A 199 6.88 -12.27 -0.27
CA ILE A 199 7.81 -11.17 -0.02
C ILE A 199 8.50 -10.84 -1.34
N VAL A 200 8.36 -9.60 -1.80
CA VAL A 200 9.12 -9.09 -2.94
C VAL A 200 10.17 -8.11 -2.43
N SER A 201 11.43 -8.51 -2.45
CA SER A 201 12.55 -7.68 -2.00
C SER A 201 12.96 -6.72 -3.11
N LEU A 202 12.81 -5.42 -2.89
CA LEU A 202 13.19 -4.36 -3.83
C LEU A 202 14.68 -4.03 -3.69
N PRO A 203 15.37 -3.56 -4.74
CA PRO A 203 16.73 -3.08 -4.61
C PRO A 203 16.82 -1.83 -3.74
N SER A 204 17.99 -1.54 -3.17
CA SER A 204 18.23 -0.27 -2.50
C SER A 204 18.09 0.88 -3.50
N LYS A 205 17.74 2.09 -3.01
CA LYS A 205 17.64 3.31 -3.83
C LYS A 205 16.42 3.37 -4.76
N VAL A 206 15.44 2.47 -4.64
CA VAL A 206 14.18 2.56 -5.39
C VAL A 206 13.46 3.89 -5.09
N PHE A 207 13.56 4.37 -3.85
CA PHE A 207 12.90 5.59 -3.37
C PHE A 207 13.75 6.86 -3.49
N MET A 208 14.87 6.81 -4.24
CA MET A 208 15.63 8.04 -4.51
C MET A 208 14.78 9.08 -5.26
N PRO A 209 14.95 10.38 -5.00
CA PRO A 209 15.99 11.01 -4.15
C PRO A 209 15.65 11.07 -2.65
N TYR A 210 14.50 10.55 -2.20
CA TYR A 210 14.00 10.75 -0.83
C TYR A 210 14.73 9.90 0.21
N THR A 211 15.00 8.63 -0.10
CA THR A 211 15.72 7.72 0.79
C THR A 211 16.47 6.65 0.03
N GLU A 212 17.59 6.20 0.59
CA GLU A 212 18.35 5.03 0.12
C GLU A 212 17.87 3.73 0.80
N ALA A 213 16.88 3.81 1.69
CA ALA A 213 16.42 2.68 2.46
C ALA A 213 16.03 1.51 1.53
N LYS A 214 16.51 0.34 1.89
CA LYS A 214 16.07 -0.89 1.25
C LYS A 214 14.70 -1.26 1.79
N THR A 215 13.80 -1.64 0.88
CA THR A 215 12.41 -1.94 1.18
C THR A 215 12.00 -3.28 0.58
N SER A 216 10.93 -3.83 1.13
CA SER A 216 10.28 -5.03 0.61
C SER A 216 8.78 -4.82 0.53
N ILE A 217 8.12 -5.54 -0.37
CA ILE A 217 6.66 -5.62 -0.43
C ILE A 217 6.24 -6.90 0.27
N LEU A 218 5.36 -6.78 1.26
CA LEU A 218 4.71 -7.93 1.89
C LEU A 218 3.33 -8.11 1.29
N ILE A 219 3.02 -9.35 0.92
CA ILE A 219 1.74 -9.73 0.33
C ILE A 219 1.01 -10.61 1.32
N PHE A 220 -0.21 -10.22 1.69
CA PHE A 220 -1.05 -10.92 2.63
C PHE A 220 -2.34 -11.40 1.97
N GLY A 221 -2.78 -12.58 2.36
CA GLY A 221 -4.10 -13.11 2.04
C GLY A 221 -5.05 -13.05 3.23
N SER A 222 -6.27 -13.53 3.01
CA SER A 222 -7.29 -13.64 4.05
C SER A 222 -6.94 -14.69 5.11
N GLU A 223 -7.40 -14.48 6.34
CA GLU A 223 -7.35 -15.48 7.42
C GLU A 223 -8.16 -16.74 7.11
N CYS A 224 -9.27 -16.62 6.36
CA CYS A 224 -10.11 -17.76 5.99
C CYS A 224 -9.71 -18.42 4.67
N ALA A 225 -8.74 -17.86 3.93
CA ALA A 225 -8.14 -18.58 2.81
C ALA A 225 -7.33 -19.77 3.35
N ALA A 226 -7.19 -20.82 2.53
CA ALA A 226 -6.39 -21.98 2.90
C ALA A 226 -5.03 -21.51 3.42
N LYS A 227 -4.69 -21.91 4.65
CA LYS A 227 -3.36 -21.62 5.19
C LYS A 227 -2.34 -22.31 4.34
N THR A 228 -1.43 -21.56 3.76
CA THR A 228 -0.26 -22.12 3.07
C THR A 228 0.90 -22.09 4.05
N GLU A 229 1.65 -23.17 4.12
CA GLU A 229 2.92 -23.22 4.85
C GLU A 229 4.04 -22.53 4.05
N ASP A 230 3.82 -22.36 2.75
CA ASP A 230 4.78 -21.78 1.83
C ASP A 230 4.57 -20.28 1.65
N VAL A 231 5.66 -19.54 1.75
CA VAL A 231 5.73 -18.10 1.43
C VAL A 231 6.71 -17.96 0.27
N PHE A 232 6.26 -17.43 -0.85
CA PHE A 232 7.17 -17.17 -1.95
C PHE A 232 8.05 -15.94 -1.66
N ILE A 233 9.30 -15.99 -2.13
CA ILE A 233 10.24 -14.88 -2.02
C ILE A 233 10.80 -14.57 -3.40
N PHE A 234 10.58 -13.34 -3.86
CA PHE A 234 11.11 -12.83 -5.11
C PHE A 234 12.08 -11.68 -4.86
N LYS A 235 13.24 -11.74 -5.48
CA LYS A 235 14.27 -10.69 -5.34
C LYS A 235 14.40 -9.91 -6.64
N VAL A 236 13.92 -8.67 -6.62
CA VAL A 236 14.09 -7.70 -7.69
C VAL A 236 15.53 -7.16 -7.67
N LYS A 237 16.25 -7.28 -8.78
CA LYS A 237 17.57 -6.67 -9.00
C LYS A 237 17.43 -5.36 -9.76
N ASN A 238 16.52 -5.34 -10.73
CA ASN A 238 16.27 -4.22 -11.62
C ASN A 238 14.77 -3.90 -11.64
N ASP A 239 14.39 -2.70 -11.27
CA ASP A 239 13.02 -2.24 -11.24
C ASP A 239 12.65 -1.36 -12.45
N GLY A 240 13.37 -1.49 -13.56
CA GLY A 240 13.19 -0.71 -14.77
C GLY A 240 13.83 0.69 -14.73
N TYR A 241 14.61 1.01 -13.68
CA TYR A 241 15.23 2.32 -13.51
C TYR A 241 16.65 2.22 -12.97
N THR A 242 17.50 3.22 -13.28
CA THR A 242 18.85 3.31 -12.71
C THR A 242 18.77 3.49 -11.19
N LEU A 243 19.65 2.81 -10.45
CA LEU A 243 19.75 2.91 -8.98
C LEU A 243 20.65 4.10 -8.56
N THR A 244 20.36 5.27 -9.10
CA THR A 244 21.09 6.53 -8.85
C THR A 244 20.14 7.58 -8.30
N THR A 245 20.66 8.70 -7.78
CA THR A 245 19.85 9.82 -7.28
C THR A 245 18.85 10.34 -8.34
N ARG A 246 19.27 10.36 -9.60
CA ARG A 246 18.39 10.68 -10.74
C ARG A 246 17.94 9.39 -11.40
N ARG A 247 16.86 8.84 -10.90
CA ARG A 247 16.22 7.63 -11.43
C ARG A 247 15.83 7.82 -12.91
N ARG A 248 16.51 7.12 -13.82
CA ARG A 248 16.22 7.17 -15.27
C ARG A 248 15.72 5.81 -15.73
N PRO A 249 14.71 5.76 -16.62
CA PRO A 249 14.22 4.50 -17.17
C PRO A 249 15.37 3.69 -17.82
N LEU A 250 15.32 2.37 -17.65
CA LEU A 250 16.18 1.37 -18.28
C LEU A 250 15.29 0.45 -19.14
N PRO A 251 15.10 0.77 -20.43
CA PRO A 251 14.24 -0.04 -21.31
C PRO A 251 14.72 -1.49 -21.41
N GLY A 252 13.78 -2.44 -21.31
CA GLY A 252 14.05 -3.87 -21.47
C GLY A 252 14.72 -4.57 -20.29
N ILE A 253 14.90 -3.90 -19.17
CA ILE A 253 15.49 -4.47 -17.94
C ILE A 253 14.55 -4.17 -16.77
N ASN A 254 13.58 -5.06 -16.50
CA ASN A 254 12.60 -4.89 -15.45
C ASN A 254 12.12 -6.24 -14.90
N ASP A 255 12.62 -6.60 -13.73
CA ASP A 255 12.26 -7.86 -13.07
C ASP A 255 10.82 -7.82 -12.51
N LEU A 256 10.20 -6.65 -12.40
CA LEU A 256 8.80 -6.50 -11.95
C LEU A 256 7.84 -7.08 -12.99
N ASP A 257 8.13 -6.90 -14.28
CA ASP A 257 7.32 -7.45 -15.38
C ASP A 257 7.44 -8.97 -15.42
N GLU A 258 8.65 -9.52 -15.16
CA GLU A 258 8.87 -10.95 -15.01
C GLU A 258 8.05 -11.54 -13.86
N PHE A 259 8.04 -10.86 -12.70
CA PHE A 259 7.23 -11.28 -11.56
C PHE A 259 5.74 -11.34 -11.89
N ILE A 260 5.20 -10.33 -12.57
CA ILE A 260 3.79 -10.30 -12.93
C ILE A 260 3.45 -11.47 -13.85
N ALA A 261 4.29 -11.74 -14.86
CA ALA A 261 4.08 -12.88 -15.76
C ALA A 261 4.04 -14.23 -15.02
N LEU A 262 4.96 -14.43 -14.05
CA LEU A 262 5.00 -15.65 -13.23
C LEU A 262 3.82 -15.76 -12.24
N HIS A 263 3.22 -14.65 -11.84
CA HIS A 263 2.12 -14.61 -10.88
C HIS A 263 0.75 -14.76 -11.56
N GLU A 264 0.70 -14.70 -12.88
CA GLU A 264 -0.51 -14.90 -13.68
C GLU A 264 -0.73 -16.36 -14.06
N GLU A 265 0.32 -17.21 -14.02
CA GLU A 265 0.25 -18.67 -14.16
C GLU A 265 -0.18 -19.34 -12.84
#